data_01aacb76b822a9219793a384bfb04972
#
_entry.id   01aacb76b822a9219793a384bfb04972
#
_cell.length_a   1.000
_cell.length_b   1.000
_cell.length_c   1.000
_cell.angle_alpha   90.00
_cell.angle_beta   90.00
_cell.angle_gamma   90.00
#
_symmetry.space_group_name_H-M   'P 1'
#
loop_
_entity.id
_entity.type
_entity.pdbx_description
1 polymer ?
#
loop_
_entity_poly.entity_id
_entity_poly.type
_entity_poly.pdbx_seq_one_letter_code
_entity_poly.pdbx_strand_id
1 'polypeptide(L)'
;PYPVAWTLFTNGDAQEHQLKVYKATQASVEESNELGNPSVGKIKINHDKLYVSAEDGWVRLDEVQLSGKKRMPVKDLLNGFSIQSEAKTL
;
A
#
# COMPACT_ATOMS: atom_id res chain seq x y z
N PRO A 1 10.19 -14.65 9.19
CA PRO A 1 8.98 -14.36 8.44
C PRO A 1 7.93 -13.78 9.34
N TYR A 2 7.31 -12.78 8.85
CA TYR A 2 6.29 -12.07 9.58
C TYR A 2 4.95 -12.74 9.34
N PRO A 3 4.06 -12.73 10.32
CA PRO A 3 2.69 -13.16 10.06
C PRO A 3 2.09 -12.25 8.99
N VAL A 4 1.12 -12.78 8.25
CA VAL A 4 0.43 -12.00 7.23
C VAL A 4 -0.26 -10.83 7.92
N ALA A 5 0.05 -9.62 7.47
CA ALA A 5 -0.60 -8.43 7.96
C ALA A 5 -1.86 -8.17 7.15
N TRP A 6 -2.86 -7.56 7.80
CA TRP A 6 -4.10 -7.18 7.15
C TRP A 6 -4.26 -5.69 7.22
N THR A 7 -4.83 -5.10 6.19
CA THR A 7 -5.25 -3.72 6.25
C THR A 7 -6.55 -3.56 5.47
N LEU A 8 -7.37 -2.63 5.95
CA LEU A 8 -8.55 -2.19 5.21
C LEU A 8 -8.21 -0.83 4.62
N PHE A 9 -8.66 -0.58 3.41
CA PHE A 9 -8.47 0.74 2.82
C PHE A 9 -9.69 1.14 2.01
N THR A 10 -9.88 2.46 1.88
CA THR A 10 -10.87 3.01 0.98
C THR A 10 -10.16 3.56 -0.24
N ASN A 11 -10.79 3.43 -1.39
CA ASN A 11 -10.21 3.87 -2.65
C ASN A 11 -10.88 5.14 -3.19
N GLY A 12 -11.44 5.95 -2.28
CA GLY A 12 -12.12 7.18 -2.67
C GLY A 12 -13.56 6.98 -3.12
N ASP A 13 -14.06 5.76 -3.10
CA ASP A 13 -15.39 5.40 -3.57
C ASP A 13 -16.32 4.97 -2.43
N ALA A 14 -15.91 5.21 -1.19
CA ALA A 14 -16.63 4.84 0.03
C ALA A 14 -16.74 3.32 0.23
N GLN A 15 -16.06 2.52 -0.57
CA GLN A 15 -16.00 1.08 -0.39
C GLN A 15 -14.74 0.70 0.36
N GLU A 16 -14.87 -0.26 1.26
CA GLU A 16 -13.74 -0.80 1.99
C GLU A 16 -13.20 -2.02 1.25
N HIS A 17 -11.90 -2.07 1.09
CA HIS A 17 -11.20 -3.19 0.48
C HIS A 17 -10.27 -3.80 1.50
N GLN A 18 -10.20 -5.12 1.54
CA GLN A 18 -9.31 -5.84 2.42
C GLN A 18 -8.07 -6.25 1.66
N LEU A 19 -6.93 -5.96 2.22
CA LEU A 19 -5.64 -6.27 1.61
C LEU A 19 -4.80 -7.06 2.59
N LYS A 20 -4.35 -8.24 2.18
CA LYS A 20 -3.34 -8.99 2.91
C LYS A 20 -1.97 -8.57 2.41
N VAL A 21 -1.05 -8.37 3.34
CA VAL A 21 0.31 -7.99 3.02
C VAL A 21 1.23 -9.15 3.38
N TYR A 22 1.84 -9.74 2.37
CA TYR A 22 2.75 -10.87 2.56
C TYR A 22 4.19 -10.45 2.68
N LYS A 23 4.58 -9.38 1.99
CA LYS A 23 5.93 -8.82 2.07
C LYS A 23 5.83 -7.31 2.08
N ALA A 24 6.58 -6.69 2.97
CA ALA A 24 6.67 -5.24 3.07
C ALA A 24 8.10 -4.87 3.47
N THR A 25 8.54 -3.71 3.06
CA THR A 25 9.89 -3.20 3.31
C THR A 25 9.80 -1.75 3.73
N GLN A 26 10.57 -1.37 4.75
CA GLN A 26 10.68 0.03 5.12
C GLN A 26 11.25 0.82 3.94
N ALA A 27 10.63 1.94 3.60
CA ALA A 27 11.10 2.78 2.51
C ALA A 27 12.48 3.35 2.84
N SER A 28 13.31 3.49 1.83
CA SER A 28 14.62 4.11 1.98
C SER A 28 14.48 5.61 2.23
N VAL A 29 15.57 6.25 2.64
CA VAL A 29 15.59 7.70 2.81
C VAL A 29 15.25 8.40 1.49
N GLU A 30 15.77 7.91 0.39
CA GLU A 30 15.51 8.48 -0.93
C GLU A 30 14.03 8.37 -1.30
N GLU A 31 13.45 7.19 -1.09
CA GLU A 31 12.02 6.97 -1.34
C GLU A 31 11.18 7.89 -0.45
N SER A 32 11.53 8.00 0.82
CA SER A 32 10.81 8.85 1.76
C SER A 32 10.87 10.32 1.38
N ASN A 33 12.02 10.77 0.88
CA ASN A 33 12.17 12.16 0.43
C ASN A 33 11.24 12.47 -0.75
N GLU A 34 11.08 11.53 -1.68
CA GLU A 34 10.19 11.71 -2.80
C GLU A 34 8.71 11.72 -2.36
N LEU A 35 8.38 10.94 -1.35
CA LEU A 35 6.99 10.78 -0.90
C LEU A 35 6.52 11.89 0.03
N GLY A 36 7.43 12.51 0.77
CA GLY A 36 7.09 13.57 1.70
C GLY A 36 6.63 13.06 3.06
N ASN A 37 5.97 13.91 3.83
CA ASN A 37 5.53 13.64 5.20
C ASN A 37 4.01 13.76 5.33
N PRO A 38 3.25 12.78 4.88
CA PRO A 38 1.80 12.82 5.05
C PRO A 38 1.39 12.39 6.46
N SER A 39 0.13 12.56 6.78
CA SER A 39 -0.43 11.95 7.98
C SER A 39 -0.47 10.42 7.83
N VAL A 40 -0.50 9.72 8.97
CA VAL A 40 -0.55 8.26 9.01
C VAL A 40 -1.78 7.75 8.27
N GLY A 41 -1.61 6.65 7.55
CA GLY A 41 -2.68 5.98 6.83
C GLY A 41 -2.83 6.39 5.37
N LYS A 42 -2.00 7.29 4.88
CA LYS A 42 -2.04 7.65 3.47
C LYS A 42 -1.45 6.54 2.62
N ILE A 43 -2.04 6.35 1.44
CA ILE A 43 -1.54 5.41 0.44
C ILE A 43 -1.04 6.21 -0.73
N LYS A 44 0.13 5.86 -1.23
CA LYS A 44 0.72 6.57 -2.35
C LYS A 44 1.37 5.59 -3.31
N ILE A 45 1.23 5.87 -4.60
CA ILE A 45 1.89 5.11 -5.65
C ILE A 45 3.00 5.96 -6.21
N ASN A 46 4.19 5.38 -6.31
CA ASN A 46 5.32 6.02 -6.95
C ASN A 46 6.01 4.99 -7.83
N HIS A 47 6.05 5.25 -9.13
CA HIS A 47 6.51 4.29 -10.11
C HIS A 47 5.62 3.04 -10.06
N ASP A 48 6.18 1.86 -9.94
CA ASP A 48 5.41 0.61 -9.85
C ASP A 48 5.24 0.14 -8.40
N LYS A 49 5.38 1.05 -7.43
CA LYS A 49 5.44 0.69 -6.02
C LYS A 49 4.30 1.34 -5.26
N LEU A 50 3.86 0.65 -4.23
CA LEU A 50 2.76 1.07 -3.37
C LEU A 50 3.30 1.30 -1.97
N TYR A 51 3.02 2.47 -1.41
CA TYR A 51 3.50 2.87 -0.10
C TYR A 51 2.35 3.21 0.82
N VAL A 52 2.52 2.89 2.10
CA VAL A 52 1.59 3.27 3.15
C VAL A 52 2.37 4.05 4.19
N SER A 53 1.85 5.21 4.60
CA SER A 53 2.48 6.00 5.65
C SER A 53 2.15 5.42 7.02
N ALA A 54 3.19 5.27 7.84
CA ALA A 54 3.10 4.81 9.21
C ALA A 54 3.72 5.87 10.13
N GLU A 55 3.62 5.68 11.44
CA GLU A 55 4.13 6.66 12.40
C GLU A 55 5.62 6.93 12.24
N ASP A 56 6.38 5.89 11.89
CA ASP A 56 7.84 5.97 11.79
C ASP A 56 8.32 6.08 10.34
N GLY A 57 7.43 6.37 9.40
CA GLY A 57 7.81 6.58 8.00
C GLY A 57 6.95 5.80 7.04
N TRP A 58 7.44 5.67 5.82
CA TRP A 58 6.75 4.96 4.76
C TRP A 58 7.12 3.49 4.75
N VAL A 59 6.13 2.65 4.46
CA VAL A 59 6.33 1.22 4.26
C VAL A 59 5.94 0.89 2.83
N ARG A 60 6.85 0.22 2.13
CA ARG A 60 6.59 -0.24 0.76
C ARG A 60 5.97 -1.63 0.83
N LEU A 61 4.84 -1.80 0.19
CA LEU A 61 4.19 -3.11 0.08
C LEU A 61 4.72 -3.81 -1.15
N ASP A 62 5.29 -4.99 -0.98
CA ASP A 62 5.95 -5.70 -2.08
C ASP A 62 5.08 -6.82 -2.66
N GLU A 63 4.42 -7.59 -1.80
CA GLU A 63 3.59 -8.70 -2.23
C GLU A 63 2.31 -8.71 -1.40
N VAL A 64 1.18 -8.76 -2.10
CA VAL A 64 -0.12 -8.53 -1.49
C VAL A 64 -1.17 -9.46 -2.08
N GLN A 65 -2.34 -9.50 -1.41
CA GLN A 65 -3.52 -10.17 -1.95
C GLN A 65 -4.73 -9.28 -1.66
N LEU A 66 -5.31 -8.74 -2.72
CA LEU A 66 -6.56 -8.01 -2.60
C LEU A 66 -7.71 -9.02 -2.48
N SER A 67 -8.70 -8.68 -1.67
CA SER A 67 -9.88 -9.54 -1.49
C SER A 67 -10.49 -9.89 -2.85
N GLY A 68 -10.71 -11.19 -3.07
CA GLY A 68 -11.25 -11.68 -4.33
C GLY A 68 -10.22 -11.90 -5.42
N LYS A 69 -8.95 -11.67 -5.15
CA LYS A 69 -7.88 -11.85 -6.13
C LYS A 69 -6.80 -12.78 -5.59
N LYS A 70 -5.86 -13.16 -6.43
CA LYS A 70 -4.73 -13.99 -6.05
C LYS A 70 -3.65 -13.16 -5.37
N ARG A 71 -2.81 -13.84 -4.59
CA ARG A 71 -1.57 -13.25 -4.10
C ARG A 71 -0.68 -12.90 -5.28
N MET A 72 -0.11 -11.69 -5.28
CA MET A 72 0.68 -11.21 -6.39
C MET A 72 1.66 -10.11 -5.96
N PRO A 73 2.72 -9.88 -6.74
CA PRO A 73 3.53 -8.69 -6.55
C PRO A 73 2.68 -7.43 -6.76
N VAL A 74 3.02 -6.37 -6.05
CA VAL A 74 2.28 -5.10 -6.16
C VAL A 74 2.23 -4.59 -7.59
N LYS A 75 3.32 -4.75 -8.34
CA LYS A 75 3.34 -4.34 -9.74
C LYS A 75 2.19 -4.96 -10.53
N ASP A 76 1.93 -6.24 -10.32
CA ASP A 76 0.85 -6.94 -11.01
C ASP A 76 -0.52 -6.43 -10.56
N LEU A 77 -0.67 -6.16 -9.27
CA LEU A 77 -1.90 -5.58 -8.76
C LEU A 77 -2.18 -4.23 -9.42
N LEU A 78 -1.18 -3.37 -9.51
CA LEU A 78 -1.35 -2.03 -10.06
C LEU A 78 -1.66 -2.04 -11.56
N ASN A 79 -1.30 -3.09 -12.27
CA ASN A 79 -1.66 -3.24 -13.68
C ASN A 79 -3.15 -3.53 -13.88
N GLY A 80 -3.80 -4.11 -12.88
CA GLY A 80 -5.20 -4.51 -13.01
C GLY A 80 -6.15 -3.80 -12.05
N PHE A 81 -5.66 -2.96 -11.17
CA PHE A 81 -6.48 -2.28 -10.16
C PHE A 81 -5.96 -0.87 -9.95
N SER A 82 -6.80 0.12 -10.22
CA SER A 82 -6.42 1.52 -10.06
C SER A 82 -6.62 1.96 -8.63
N ILE A 83 -5.55 2.44 -8.00
CA ILE A 83 -5.64 3.02 -6.66
C ILE A 83 -5.73 4.54 -6.84
N GLN A 84 -6.77 5.12 -6.30
CA GLN A 84 -7.05 6.55 -6.44
C GLN A 84 -6.20 7.38 -5.50
N SER A 85 -6.04 8.67 -5.81
CA SER A 85 -5.27 9.57 -4.97
C SER A 85 -5.87 9.75 -3.58
N GLU A 86 -7.15 9.50 -3.42
CA GLU A 86 -7.86 9.60 -2.14
C GLU A 86 -7.77 8.32 -1.31
N ALA A 87 -7.12 7.28 -1.82
CA ALA A 87 -7.01 6.01 -1.11
C ALA A 87 -6.26 6.17 0.20
N LYS A 88 -6.74 5.51 1.23
CA LYS A 88 -6.11 5.54 2.54
C LYS A 88 -6.46 4.30 3.33
N THR A 89 -5.57 3.91 4.24
CA THR A 89 -5.86 2.83 5.18
C THR A 89 -6.85 3.32 6.23
N LEU A 90 -7.62 2.39 6.74
CA LEU A 90 -8.58 2.68 7.80
C LEU A 90 -7.98 2.43 9.18
#